data_600a3c54cb2d6326308decfd24970d54
#
_entry.id   600a3c54cb2d6326308decfd24970d54
#
_cell.length_a   1.000
_cell.length_b   1.000
_cell.length_c   1.000
_cell.angle_alpha   90.00
_cell.angle_beta   90.00
_cell.angle_gamma   90.00
#
_symmetry.space_group_name_H-M   'P 1'
#
loop_
_entity.id
_entity.type
_entity.pdbx_description
1 polymer ?
#
loop_
_entity_poly.entity_id
_entity_poly.type
_entity_poly.pdbx_seq_one_letter_code
_entity_poly.pdbx_strand_id
1 'polypeptide(L)'
;MSVLETDRLILTELKTKDAEFIHKLYNDQNFITYIGDKGIRSAQDAINFINTGPKQSYKDHKYGLYLVQLKDATSIGICGLLKRDDLAFPDIGFAILPEFRRMGFIYEASKAVIEDAKNRLHFDNLLAITSPNNNGSINLLKKLGFTLKDIIKRDINDKPVQLYIIYLDS
;
A
#
# COMPACT_ATOMS: atom_id res chain seq x y z
N MET A 1 2.36 -10.19 -16.12
CA MET A 1 1.91 -8.97 -16.83
C MET A 1 1.93 -7.80 -15.86
N SER A 2 2.52 -6.69 -16.27
CA SER A 2 2.54 -5.48 -15.44
C SER A 2 1.17 -4.80 -15.43
N VAL A 3 0.80 -4.25 -14.29
CA VAL A 3 -0.38 -3.40 -14.15
C VAL A 3 0.00 -1.95 -14.42
N LEU A 4 1.12 -1.51 -13.85
CA LEU A 4 1.65 -0.16 -14.01
C LEU A 4 3.16 -0.23 -14.24
N GLU A 5 3.68 0.72 -14.99
CA GLU A 5 5.12 0.91 -15.17
C GLU A 5 5.49 2.37 -14.97
N THR A 6 6.67 2.59 -14.41
CA THR A 6 7.29 3.89 -14.26
C THR A 6 8.71 3.84 -14.79
N ASP A 7 9.47 4.92 -14.66
CA ASP A 7 10.85 4.95 -15.15
C ASP A 7 11.72 3.85 -14.53
N ARG A 8 11.55 3.57 -13.24
CA ARG A 8 12.40 2.62 -12.52
C ARG A 8 11.68 1.39 -12.01
N LEU A 9 10.34 1.34 -12.09
CA LEU A 9 9.52 0.33 -11.40
C LEU A 9 8.56 -0.38 -12.33
N ILE A 10 8.23 -1.61 -11.95
CA ILE A 10 7.11 -2.39 -12.49
C ILE A 10 6.22 -2.77 -11.31
N LEU A 11 4.92 -2.50 -11.42
CA LEU A 11 3.92 -2.92 -10.46
C LEU A 11 3.09 -4.05 -11.08
N THR A 12 3.01 -5.19 -10.38
CA THR A 12 2.27 -6.36 -10.85
C THR A 12 1.31 -6.84 -9.76
N GLU A 13 0.31 -7.61 -10.17
CA GLU A 13 -0.55 -8.29 -9.20
C GLU A 13 0.25 -9.30 -8.39
N LEU A 14 0.00 -9.36 -7.09
CA LEU A 14 0.59 -10.36 -6.22
C LEU A 14 0.03 -11.73 -6.57
N LYS A 15 0.94 -12.72 -6.63
CA LYS A 15 0.63 -14.12 -6.91
C LYS A 15 1.21 -14.99 -5.81
N THR A 16 0.76 -16.24 -5.74
CA THR A 16 1.23 -17.16 -4.70
C THR A 16 2.74 -17.41 -4.76
N LYS A 17 3.36 -17.25 -5.93
CA LYS A 17 4.82 -17.34 -6.06
C LYS A 17 5.56 -16.22 -5.30
N ASP A 18 4.87 -15.16 -4.93
CA ASP A 18 5.45 -14.02 -4.20
C ASP A 18 5.37 -14.19 -2.68
N ALA A 19 4.92 -15.36 -2.21
CA ALA A 19 4.68 -15.62 -0.79
C ALA A 19 5.93 -15.43 0.09
N GLU A 20 7.10 -15.85 -0.39
CA GLU A 20 8.34 -15.68 0.37
C GLU A 20 8.68 -14.19 0.57
N PHE A 21 8.48 -13.40 -0.47
CA PHE A 21 8.69 -11.95 -0.39
C PHE A 21 7.72 -11.32 0.61
N ILE A 22 6.43 -11.66 0.55
CA ILE A 22 5.42 -11.15 1.47
C ILE A 22 5.74 -11.55 2.91
N HIS A 23 6.15 -12.80 3.13
CA HIS A 23 6.58 -13.26 4.45
C HIS A 23 7.74 -12.40 4.99
N LYS A 24 8.74 -12.14 4.15
CA LYS A 24 9.88 -11.30 4.52
C LYS A 24 9.46 -9.86 4.82
N LEU A 25 8.68 -9.25 3.93
CA LEU A 25 8.27 -7.85 4.06
C LEU A 25 7.41 -7.63 5.32
N TYR A 26 6.44 -8.51 5.55
CA TYR A 26 5.48 -8.38 6.65
C TYR A 26 6.10 -8.68 8.01
N ASN A 27 7.29 -9.28 8.04
CA ASN A 27 8.05 -9.51 9.28
C ASN A 27 9.23 -8.54 9.45
N ASP A 28 9.39 -7.57 8.56
CA ASP A 28 10.33 -6.48 8.78
C ASP A 28 9.92 -5.68 10.01
N GLN A 29 10.91 -5.29 10.84
CA GLN A 29 10.66 -4.63 12.11
C GLN A 29 9.85 -3.34 11.96
N ASN A 30 10.14 -2.54 10.94
CA ASN A 30 9.39 -1.30 10.72
C ASN A 30 7.96 -1.56 10.24
N PHE A 31 7.76 -2.62 9.46
CA PHE A 31 6.40 -3.02 9.09
C PHE A 31 5.58 -3.33 10.34
N ILE A 32 6.13 -4.17 11.22
CA ILE A 32 5.45 -4.56 12.47
C ILE A 32 5.20 -3.35 13.36
N THR A 33 6.19 -2.48 13.51
CA THR A 33 6.11 -1.31 14.40
C THR A 33 5.08 -0.29 13.91
N TYR A 34 5.05 0.04 12.63
CA TYR A 34 4.25 1.15 12.11
C TYR A 34 2.95 0.72 11.43
N ILE A 35 2.90 -0.47 10.86
CA ILE A 35 1.70 -0.97 10.16
C ILE A 35 0.96 -1.98 11.03
N GLY A 36 1.70 -2.85 11.70
CA GLY A 36 1.16 -3.85 12.60
C GLY A 36 1.56 -5.26 12.22
N ASP A 37 1.41 -6.15 13.18
CA ASP A 37 1.64 -7.57 12.99
C ASP A 37 0.40 -8.20 12.35
N LYS A 38 0.54 -8.66 11.12
CA LYS A 38 -0.56 -9.27 10.35
C LYS A 38 -0.65 -10.79 10.51
N GLY A 39 0.18 -11.36 11.40
CA GLY A 39 0.13 -12.80 11.70
C GLY A 39 0.72 -13.70 10.63
N ILE A 40 1.53 -13.16 9.73
CA ILE A 40 2.17 -13.96 8.67
C ILE A 40 3.45 -14.58 9.23
N ARG A 41 3.37 -15.86 9.62
CA ARG A 41 4.46 -16.58 10.28
C ARG A 41 5.15 -17.62 9.37
N SER A 42 4.58 -17.88 8.20
CA SER A 42 5.07 -18.92 7.29
C SER A 42 4.75 -18.51 5.84
N ALA A 43 5.37 -19.25 4.90
CA ALA A 43 5.03 -19.09 3.48
C ALA A 43 3.56 -19.45 3.23
N GLN A 44 3.01 -20.44 3.95
CA GLN A 44 1.61 -20.82 3.78
C GLN A 44 0.67 -19.71 4.25
N ASP A 45 0.99 -19.02 5.36
CA ASP A 45 0.24 -17.86 5.82
C ASP A 45 0.25 -16.76 4.76
N ALA A 46 1.40 -16.52 4.12
CA ALA A 46 1.53 -15.54 3.06
C ALA A 46 0.70 -15.92 1.82
N ILE A 47 0.68 -17.19 1.45
CA ILE A 47 -0.17 -17.70 0.36
C ILE A 47 -1.64 -17.44 0.66
N ASN A 48 -2.08 -17.75 1.87
CA ASN A 48 -3.47 -17.53 2.28
C ASN A 48 -3.82 -16.05 2.25
N PHE A 49 -2.93 -15.19 2.75
CA PHE A 49 -3.10 -13.74 2.70
C PHE A 49 -3.26 -13.24 1.26
N ILE A 50 -2.38 -13.67 0.36
CA ILE A 50 -2.44 -13.24 -1.05
C ILE A 50 -3.76 -13.67 -1.69
N ASN A 51 -4.20 -14.91 -1.45
CA ASN A 51 -5.41 -15.44 -2.05
C ASN A 51 -6.68 -14.77 -1.53
N THR A 52 -6.76 -14.48 -0.23
CA THR A 52 -7.98 -13.94 0.39
C THR A 52 -8.02 -12.42 0.42
N GLY A 53 -6.89 -11.76 0.29
CA GLY A 53 -6.77 -10.31 0.29
C GLY A 53 -6.56 -9.73 -1.10
N PRO A 54 -5.31 -9.55 -1.55
CA PRO A 54 -5.03 -8.88 -2.82
C PRO A 54 -5.71 -9.52 -4.04
N LYS A 55 -5.63 -10.82 -4.19
CA LYS A 55 -6.24 -11.49 -5.36
C LYS A 55 -7.75 -11.32 -5.39
N GLN A 56 -8.39 -11.41 -4.24
CA GLN A 56 -9.83 -11.19 -4.14
C GLN A 56 -10.18 -9.74 -4.47
N SER A 57 -9.37 -8.79 -4.03
CA SER A 57 -9.56 -7.37 -4.32
C SER A 57 -9.47 -7.08 -5.83
N TYR A 58 -8.48 -7.65 -6.51
CA TYR A 58 -8.37 -7.47 -7.97
C TYR A 58 -9.62 -7.94 -8.69
N LYS A 59 -10.16 -9.07 -8.24
CA LYS A 59 -11.36 -9.67 -8.83
C LYS A 59 -12.60 -8.80 -8.57
N ASP A 60 -12.79 -8.36 -7.33
CA ASP A 60 -14.00 -7.67 -6.91
C ASP A 60 -14.00 -6.18 -7.25
N HIS A 61 -12.84 -5.54 -7.21
CA HIS A 61 -12.73 -4.08 -7.28
C HIS A 61 -11.87 -3.58 -8.42
N LYS A 62 -11.13 -4.45 -9.12
CA LYS A 62 -10.18 -4.07 -10.19
C LYS A 62 -8.97 -3.29 -9.67
N TYR A 63 -8.70 -3.34 -8.38
CA TYR A 63 -7.52 -2.76 -7.74
C TYR A 63 -7.16 -3.56 -6.48
N GLY A 64 -5.98 -3.33 -5.97
CA GLY A 64 -5.49 -3.94 -4.74
C GLY A 64 -4.05 -3.54 -4.48
N LEU A 65 -3.42 -4.18 -3.51
CA LEU A 65 -1.99 -4.01 -3.28
C LEU A 65 -1.21 -4.71 -4.39
N TYR A 66 -0.30 -3.98 -5.03
CA TYR A 66 0.55 -4.52 -6.09
C TYR A 66 1.97 -4.77 -5.57
N LEU A 67 2.62 -5.77 -6.15
CA LEU A 67 4.04 -6.01 -5.95
C LEU A 67 4.82 -4.92 -6.69
N VAL A 68 5.77 -4.29 -5.99
CA VAL A 68 6.66 -3.29 -6.59
C VAL A 68 8.00 -3.94 -6.87
N GLN A 69 8.43 -3.91 -8.12
CA GLN A 69 9.70 -4.49 -8.57
C GLN A 69 10.54 -3.45 -9.31
N LEU A 70 11.85 -3.61 -9.21
CA LEU A 70 12.79 -2.92 -10.11
C LEU A 70 12.68 -3.53 -11.51
N LYS A 71 13.28 -2.89 -12.51
CA LYS A 71 13.23 -3.35 -13.90
C LYS A 71 13.91 -4.70 -14.11
N ASP A 72 14.81 -5.10 -13.21
CA ASP A 72 15.45 -6.41 -13.23
C ASP A 72 14.65 -7.50 -12.50
N ALA A 73 13.40 -7.20 -12.11
CA ALA A 73 12.49 -8.08 -11.39
C ALA A 73 12.82 -8.30 -9.91
N THR A 74 13.70 -7.49 -9.33
CA THR A 74 13.92 -7.51 -7.88
C THR A 74 12.69 -6.98 -7.17
N SER A 75 12.08 -7.78 -6.29
CA SER A 75 10.93 -7.36 -5.49
C SER A 75 11.40 -6.49 -4.33
N ILE A 76 10.84 -5.28 -4.21
CA ILE A 76 11.29 -4.31 -3.20
C ILE A 76 10.19 -3.89 -2.22
N GLY A 77 8.92 -4.01 -2.58
CA GLY A 77 7.84 -3.58 -1.71
C GLY A 77 6.46 -3.86 -2.29
N ILE A 78 5.48 -3.24 -1.68
CA ILE A 78 4.08 -3.26 -2.14
C ILE A 78 3.54 -1.84 -2.16
N CYS A 79 2.59 -1.59 -3.05
CA CYS A 79 1.90 -0.31 -3.13
C CYS A 79 0.57 -0.50 -3.87
N GLY A 80 -0.49 0.10 -3.38
CA GLY A 80 -1.79 -0.01 -4.05
C GLY A 80 -2.91 0.52 -3.21
N LEU A 81 -4.13 0.15 -3.60
CA LEU A 81 -5.34 0.61 -2.95
C LEU A 81 -6.01 -0.51 -2.18
N LEU A 82 -6.59 -0.15 -1.05
CA LEU A 82 -7.34 -1.05 -0.18
C LEU A 82 -8.77 -0.55 -0.04
N LYS A 83 -9.73 -1.47 -0.10
CA LYS A 83 -11.10 -1.18 0.25
C LYS A 83 -11.38 -1.67 1.66
N ARG A 84 -11.82 -0.77 2.54
CA ARG A 84 -12.14 -1.09 3.93
C ARG A 84 -13.57 -0.67 4.21
N ASP A 85 -14.28 -1.52 4.97
CA ASP A 85 -15.71 -1.28 5.24
C ASP A 85 -15.95 -0.05 6.12
N ASP A 86 -14.97 0.32 6.94
CA ASP A 86 -15.05 1.46 7.85
C ASP A 86 -14.61 2.79 7.22
N LEU A 87 -14.18 2.78 5.96
CA LEU A 87 -13.77 4.00 5.24
C LEU A 87 -14.65 4.21 4.00
N ALA A 88 -14.98 5.48 3.74
CA ALA A 88 -15.87 5.85 2.64
C ALA A 88 -15.24 5.67 1.26
N PHE A 89 -13.91 5.76 1.16
CA PHE A 89 -13.17 5.69 -0.09
C PHE A 89 -11.97 4.77 0.06
N PRO A 90 -11.40 4.26 -1.06
CA PRO A 90 -10.18 3.47 -0.96
C PRO A 90 -9.04 4.24 -0.33
N ASP A 91 -8.20 3.54 0.40
CA ASP A 91 -6.99 4.12 0.96
C ASP A 91 -5.75 3.54 0.29
N ILE A 92 -4.74 4.39 0.11
CA ILE A 92 -3.46 3.96 -0.43
C ILE A 92 -2.63 3.33 0.68
N GLY A 93 -2.06 2.15 0.38
CA GLY A 93 -1.15 1.46 1.27
C GLY A 93 0.18 1.21 0.60
N PHE A 94 1.26 1.22 1.36
CA PHE A 94 2.59 0.95 0.85
C PHE A 94 3.52 0.47 1.95
N ALA A 95 4.50 -0.34 1.55
CA ALA A 95 5.59 -0.77 2.40
C ALA A 95 6.78 -1.13 1.51
N ILE A 96 7.99 -0.98 2.02
CA ILE A 96 9.21 -1.24 1.28
C ILE A 96 10.25 -1.87 2.19
N LEU A 97 11.08 -2.75 1.64
CA LEU A 97 12.20 -3.33 2.38
C LEU A 97 13.20 -2.23 2.78
N PRO A 98 13.85 -2.39 3.96
CA PRO A 98 14.75 -1.35 4.49
C PRO A 98 15.85 -0.92 3.53
N GLU A 99 16.45 -1.85 2.80
CA GLU A 99 17.57 -1.57 1.90
C GLU A 99 17.21 -0.69 0.70
N PHE A 100 15.90 -0.51 0.42
CA PHE A 100 15.45 0.31 -0.70
C PHE A 100 14.81 1.64 -0.26
N ARG A 101 14.86 1.95 1.03
CA ARG A 101 14.30 3.21 1.56
C ARG A 101 15.14 4.42 1.15
N ARG A 102 14.49 5.59 1.15
CA ARG A 102 15.10 6.90 0.88
C ARG A 102 15.67 7.05 -0.53
N MET A 103 15.18 6.24 -1.47
CA MET A 103 15.56 6.30 -2.87
C MET A 103 14.45 6.84 -3.78
N GLY A 104 13.30 7.22 -3.18
CA GLY A 104 12.17 7.76 -3.92
C GLY A 104 11.29 6.70 -4.58
N PHE A 105 11.51 5.41 -4.34
CA PHE A 105 10.76 4.35 -5.01
C PHE A 105 9.28 4.35 -4.62
N ILE A 106 8.96 4.47 -3.32
CA ILE A 106 7.55 4.45 -2.90
C ILE A 106 6.83 5.72 -3.34
N TYR A 107 7.50 6.86 -3.39
CA TYR A 107 6.94 8.07 -3.98
C TYR A 107 6.56 7.84 -5.45
N GLU A 108 7.48 7.27 -6.22
CA GLU A 108 7.27 6.97 -7.64
C GLU A 108 6.12 5.97 -7.84
N ALA A 109 6.09 4.88 -7.07
CA ALA A 109 5.02 3.88 -7.11
C ALA A 109 3.68 4.49 -6.73
N SER A 110 3.64 5.28 -5.66
CA SER A 110 2.41 5.90 -5.16
C SER A 110 1.84 6.90 -6.17
N LYS A 111 2.67 7.68 -6.83
CA LYS A 111 2.20 8.58 -7.90
C LYS A 111 1.53 7.80 -9.03
N ALA A 112 2.10 6.68 -9.44
CA ALA A 112 1.51 5.84 -10.48
C ALA A 112 0.16 5.27 -10.03
N VAL A 113 0.06 4.81 -8.79
CA VAL A 113 -1.20 4.29 -8.22
C VAL A 113 -2.25 5.41 -8.17
N ILE A 114 -1.89 6.61 -7.75
CA ILE A 114 -2.81 7.75 -7.69
C ILE A 114 -3.31 8.13 -9.09
N GLU A 115 -2.43 8.17 -10.08
CA GLU A 115 -2.82 8.45 -11.46
C GLU A 115 -3.76 7.38 -12.02
N ASP A 116 -3.49 6.12 -11.72
CA ASP A 116 -4.36 4.99 -12.11
C ASP A 116 -5.74 5.10 -11.44
N ALA A 117 -5.76 5.47 -10.16
CA ALA A 117 -7.01 5.69 -9.44
C ALA A 117 -7.87 6.77 -10.10
N LYS A 118 -7.25 7.84 -10.57
CA LYS A 118 -7.93 8.94 -11.26
C LYS A 118 -8.37 8.53 -12.67
N ASN A 119 -7.46 8.00 -13.46
CA ASN A 119 -7.67 7.86 -14.91
C ASN A 119 -8.39 6.57 -15.31
N ARG A 120 -8.10 5.46 -14.64
CA ARG A 120 -8.71 4.16 -14.94
C ARG A 120 -9.89 3.84 -14.03
N LEU A 121 -9.75 4.12 -12.73
CA LEU A 121 -10.76 3.77 -11.73
C LEU A 121 -11.76 4.90 -11.47
N HIS A 122 -11.47 6.11 -11.92
CA HIS A 122 -12.35 7.29 -11.83
C HIS A 122 -12.75 7.67 -10.41
N PHE A 123 -11.82 7.53 -9.45
CA PHE A 123 -12.03 8.02 -8.10
C PHE A 123 -11.82 9.54 -8.03
N ASP A 124 -12.65 10.22 -7.27
CA ASP A 124 -12.53 11.66 -7.04
C ASP A 124 -11.60 12.00 -5.88
N ASN A 125 -11.36 11.06 -5.01
CA ASN A 125 -10.45 11.21 -3.88
C ASN A 125 -9.96 9.87 -3.38
N LEU A 126 -8.86 9.90 -2.63
CA LEU A 126 -8.31 8.73 -1.95
C LEU A 126 -7.98 9.12 -0.51
N LEU A 127 -8.02 8.13 0.35
CA LEU A 127 -7.64 8.25 1.75
C LEU A 127 -6.27 7.61 1.99
N ALA A 128 -5.68 7.92 3.14
CA ALA A 128 -4.53 7.21 3.67
C ALA A 128 -4.59 7.24 5.19
N ILE A 129 -4.20 6.16 5.84
CA ILE A 129 -4.14 6.09 7.29
C ILE A 129 -2.71 5.79 7.72
N THR A 130 -2.27 6.45 8.78
CA THR A 130 -0.91 6.22 9.30
C THR A 130 -0.88 6.50 10.81
N SER A 131 0.06 5.82 11.48
CA SER A 131 0.34 6.10 12.89
C SER A 131 0.88 7.52 13.05
N PRO A 132 0.52 8.24 14.14
CA PRO A 132 0.97 9.61 14.33
C PRO A 132 2.48 9.79 14.44
N ASN A 133 3.20 8.74 14.80
CA ASN A 133 4.66 8.76 14.96
C ASN A 133 5.41 8.20 13.74
N ASN A 134 4.71 7.84 12.68
CA ASN A 134 5.34 7.37 11.44
C ASN A 134 5.70 8.55 10.54
N ASN A 135 6.78 9.25 10.89
CA ASN A 135 7.18 10.48 10.21
C ASN A 135 7.52 10.26 8.74
N GLY A 136 8.10 9.12 8.41
CA GLY A 136 8.42 8.79 7.01
C GLY A 136 7.16 8.71 6.15
N SER A 137 6.14 8.03 6.63
CA SER A 137 4.85 7.93 5.93
C SER A 137 4.15 9.29 5.85
N ILE A 138 4.13 10.04 6.94
CA ILE A 138 3.50 11.37 6.98
C ILE A 138 4.16 12.31 5.95
N ASN A 139 5.48 12.35 5.93
CA ASN A 139 6.22 13.20 4.99
C ASN A 139 5.96 12.79 3.54
N LEU A 140 5.91 11.49 3.27
CA LEU A 140 5.60 10.97 1.95
C LEU A 140 4.19 11.36 1.51
N LEU A 141 3.20 11.18 2.39
CA LEU A 141 1.82 11.54 2.09
C LEU A 141 1.69 13.04 1.77
N LYS A 142 2.34 13.89 2.55
CA LYS A 142 2.35 15.34 2.29
C LYS A 142 2.99 15.67 0.95
N LYS A 143 4.09 15.01 0.62
CA LYS A 143 4.78 15.21 -0.65
C LYS A 143 3.90 14.78 -1.84
N LEU A 144 3.08 13.75 -1.65
CA LEU A 144 2.13 13.28 -2.67
C LEU A 144 0.92 14.22 -2.82
N GLY A 145 0.68 15.14 -1.89
CA GLY A 145 -0.44 16.06 -1.94
C GLY A 145 -1.58 15.73 -1.00
N PHE A 146 -1.42 14.75 -0.13
CA PHE A 146 -2.41 14.45 0.91
C PHE A 146 -2.39 15.50 2.01
N THR A 147 -3.56 15.77 2.58
CA THR A 147 -3.69 16.66 3.74
C THR A 147 -4.39 15.91 4.87
N LEU A 148 -4.06 16.27 6.09
CA LEU A 148 -4.69 15.69 7.28
C LEU A 148 -6.17 16.04 7.31
N LYS A 149 -7.03 15.03 7.40
CA LYS A 149 -8.48 15.21 7.47
C LYS A 149 -9.00 15.03 8.88
N ASP A 150 -8.51 14.04 9.61
CA ASP A 150 -9.05 13.69 10.92
C ASP A 150 -8.07 12.78 11.69
N ILE A 151 -8.37 12.63 12.96
CA ILE A 151 -7.73 11.63 13.83
C ILE A 151 -8.84 10.68 14.25
N ILE A 152 -8.69 9.40 13.91
CA ILE A 152 -9.76 8.43 14.09
C ILE A 152 -9.30 7.22 14.89
N LYS A 153 -10.25 6.56 15.55
CA LYS A 153 -10.07 5.21 16.07
C LYS A 153 -10.93 4.28 15.22
N ARG A 154 -10.30 3.25 14.66
CA ARG A 154 -11.02 2.30 13.81
C ARG A 154 -11.75 1.24 14.62
N ASP A 155 -11.28 0.97 15.83
CA ASP A 155 -11.90 0.11 16.81
C ASP A 155 -11.73 0.76 18.19
N ILE A 156 -12.65 0.47 19.11
CA ILE A 156 -12.62 1.06 20.45
C ILE A 156 -11.32 0.75 21.22
N ASN A 157 -10.68 -0.38 20.92
CA ASN A 157 -9.45 -0.81 21.55
C ASN A 157 -8.19 -0.34 20.82
N ASP A 158 -8.34 0.29 19.64
CA ASP A 158 -7.23 0.74 18.84
C ASP A 158 -6.70 2.09 19.32
N LYS A 159 -5.40 2.30 19.07
CA LYS A 159 -4.81 3.63 19.21
C LYS A 159 -5.30 4.51 18.08
N PRO A 160 -5.43 5.83 18.31
CA PRO A 160 -5.81 6.75 17.23
C PRO A 160 -4.80 6.70 16.08
N VAL A 161 -5.32 6.82 14.87
CA VAL A 161 -4.52 6.97 13.66
C VAL A 161 -4.89 8.27 12.96
N GLN A 162 -3.97 8.78 12.14
CA GLN A 162 -4.22 9.96 11.33
C GLN A 162 -4.83 9.54 9.99
N LEU A 163 -5.90 10.22 9.61
CA LEU A 163 -6.59 10.01 8.33
C LEU A 163 -6.25 11.19 7.41
N TYR A 164 -5.68 10.87 6.26
CA TYR A 164 -5.30 11.83 5.22
C TYR A 164 -6.21 11.66 4.00
N ILE A 165 -6.35 12.73 3.24
CA ILE A 165 -7.15 12.74 2.02
C ILE A 165 -6.42 13.48 0.90
N ILE A 166 -6.57 12.99 -0.34
CA ILE A 166 -6.18 13.72 -1.53
C ILE A 166 -7.39 13.79 -2.47
N TYR A 167 -7.62 14.94 -3.08
CA TYR A 167 -8.66 15.13 -4.10
C TYR A 167 -8.03 15.00 -5.48
N LEU A 168 -8.65 14.17 -6.33
CA LEU A 168 -8.13 13.83 -7.65
C LEU A 168 -8.88 14.63 -8.72
N ASP A 169 -8.80 15.93 -8.64
CA ASP A 169 -9.48 16.78 -9.59
C ASP A 169 -8.92 16.63 -10.99
N SER A 170 -9.80 16.70 -11.96
CA SER A 170 -9.45 16.68 -13.37
C SER A 170 -8.83 17.99 -13.82
#